data_aa19a67dd668412b03ab6bb24308d826
#
_entry.id   aa19a67dd668412b03ab6bb24308d826
#
_cell.length_a   1.000
_cell.length_b   1.000
_cell.length_c   1.000
_cell.angle_alpha   90.00
_cell.angle_beta   90.00
_cell.angle_gamma   90.00
#
_symmetry.space_group_name_H-M   'P 1'
#
loop_
_entity.id
_entity.type
_entity.pdbx_description
1 polymer ?
#
loop_
_entity_poly.entity_id
_entity_poly.type
_entity_poly.pdbx_seq_one_letter_code
_entity_poly.pdbx_strand_id
1 'polypeptide(L)'
;VKATDLGSAQVLKHLDMFLVSDAFGDIHLDSRGMGLYDGDTRILSCSVLRIAGERPVVLYSDPGGSWRGVVQATNPEFRKDPGDKMGSDERILRQTISIARERTIAEAYRERLDIENHGPITFDCNVELEFDADYADIFEVRGYARPARGKLLPIEATADGGLVFGYVGLDGVTVRTHFAFDPAPTLQPTRDDQDGSVVARWTSLLRPGERRQIAWTVHASREPAQSVQALDPDALDPATAHASWLSESSVIETDHELVNEVIRRSLDDLCLLESTDPLGDRFIAAGVPWFTTLFGRDSLVTSLQTVSFAPRLAIQSLEILAKRQATAVDAWRDAEPGKILHEFRTGEMSRTGELPFAPYYGSIDSTPLWLILLGETHDWTGDDGLVDRLWPNALAALEWIDRWGDRDGDGFVEYERRAETGLRNQGWKDSSDSIRWLDGTLAETPIALAEVQGYVFDAKRRIARLARRRGEAGLADRLDNEASVLQRRFAEHFRLPDGSIAMALDGAKRAVDTIGSNAGHALWSGIVQAEHAPAVAAALGSSAMVSGWGLRTFAADQPGYNPIGYHTGTVWPHDTAIAAAGLRRYGFDDAADILSSGMLA
;
A
#
# COMPACT_ATOMS: atom_id res chain seq x y z
N VAL A 1 12.52 -2.41 20.15
CA VAL A 1 11.70 -1.71 19.14
C VAL A 1 10.32 -1.61 19.73
N LYS A 2 9.87 -0.41 20.13
CA LYS A 2 8.47 -0.21 20.51
C LYS A 2 7.65 -0.43 19.22
N ALA A 3 6.78 -1.41 19.23
CA ALA A 3 5.81 -1.59 18.14
C ALA A 3 4.95 -0.32 18.10
N THR A 4 4.83 0.29 16.92
CA THR A 4 3.88 1.37 16.72
C THR A 4 2.50 0.71 16.71
N ASP A 5 1.63 1.13 17.60
CA ASP A 5 0.24 0.68 17.60
C ASP A 5 -0.52 1.39 16.46
N LEU A 6 -0.30 0.88 15.24
CA LEU A 6 -1.04 1.33 14.05
C LEU A 6 -2.47 0.78 14.02
N GLY A 7 -2.80 -0.17 14.90
CA GLY A 7 -4.14 -0.79 14.94
C GLY A 7 -5.24 0.19 15.38
N SER A 8 -4.87 1.28 16.07
CA SER A 8 -5.78 2.38 16.45
C SER A 8 -5.50 3.67 15.70
N ALA A 9 -4.61 3.66 14.71
CA ALA A 9 -4.24 4.85 13.97
C ALA A 9 -5.36 5.28 13.01
N GLN A 10 -5.51 6.59 12.87
CA GLN A 10 -6.37 7.18 11.85
C GLN A 10 -5.56 7.48 10.60
N VAL A 11 -6.13 7.20 9.45
CA VAL A 11 -5.52 7.46 8.14
C VAL A 11 -6.41 8.41 7.35
N LEU A 12 -5.84 9.53 6.90
CA LEU A 12 -6.43 10.38 5.88
C LEU A 12 -5.50 10.39 4.67
N LYS A 13 -6.06 10.36 3.46
CA LYS A 13 -5.23 10.36 2.25
C LYS A 13 -5.96 10.98 1.08
N HIS A 14 -5.22 11.71 0.27
CA HIS A 14 -5.61 12.10 -1.08
C HIS A 14 -4.36 12.14 -1.97
N LEU A 15 -4.39 11.40 -3.06
CA LEU A 15 -3.24 11.22 -3.97
C LEU A 15 -1.96 10.83 -3.20
N ASP A 16 -0.89 11.60 -3.30
CA ASP A 16 0.41 11.27 -2.69
C ASP A 16 0.57 11.77 -1.25
N MET A 17 -0.36 12.64 -0.79
CA MET A 17 -0.34 13.12 0.59
C MET A 17 -1.18 12.22 1.48
N PHE A 18 -0.61 11.79 2.63
CA PHE A 18 -1.35 11.03 3.64
C PHE A 18 -0.91 11.37 5.05
N LEU A 19 -1.87 11.31 5.96
CA LEU A 19 -1.70 11.49 7.40
C LEU A 19 -1.91 10.16 8.11
N VAL A 20 -1.02 9.84 9.04
CA VAL A 20 -1.21 8.79 10.03
C VAL A 20 -1.10 9.42 11.41
N SER A 21 -2.17 9.38 12.19
CA SER A 21 -2.25 9.97 13.53
C SER A 21 -2.87 9.00 14.54
N ASP A 22 -2.77 9.31 15.82
CA ASP A 22 -3.50 8.57 16.85
C ASP A 22 -5.00 8.93 16.86
N ALA A 23 -5.78 8.34 17.77
CA ALA A 23 -7.21 8.60 17.92
C ALA A 23 -7.53 10.04 18.38
N PHE A 24 -6.56 10.79 18.90
CA PHE A 24 -6.71 12.21 19.23
C PHE A 24 -6.48 13.12 18.03
N GLY A 25 -5.94 12.56 16.94
CA GLY A 25 -5.47 13.31 15.79
C GLY A 25 -4.05 13.84 15.95
N ASP A 26 -3.32 13.38 16.95
CA ASP A 26 -1.96 13.81 17.23
C ASP A 26 -0.91 12.92 16.53
N ILE A 27 0.21 13.53 16.19
CA ILE A 27 1.44 12.90 15.73
C ILE A 27 2.49 13.07 16.82
N HIS A 28 3.03 11.98 17.35
CA HIS A 28 4.02 12.03 18.44
C HIS A 28 5.43 11.84 17.91
N LEU A 29 6.39 12.63 18.43
CA LEU A 29 7.81 12.59 18.07
C LEU A 29 8.45 11.20 18.17
N ASP A 30 8.04 10.40 19.16
CA ASP A 30 8.59 9.06 19.39
C ASP A 30 7.81 7.94 18.66
N SER A 31 6.78 8.30 17.88
CA SER A 31 6.01 7.31 17.14
C SER A 31 6.74 6.89 15.87
N ARG A 32 6.71 5.58 15.60
CA ARG A 32 7.14 5.05 14.31
C ARG A 32 5.92 4.91 13.41
N GLY A 33 5.95 5.55 12.25
CA GLY A 33 4.90 5.45 11.24
C GLY A 33 3.82 6.51 11.31
N MET A 34 3.62 7.21 12.43
CA MET A 34 2.77 8.40 12.45
C MET A 34 3.49 9.59 11.80
N GLY A 35 2.73 10.43 11.13
CA GLY A 35 3.25 11.59 10.42
C GLY A 35 2.31 12.08 9.33
N LEU A 36 2.59 13.26 8.80
CA LEU A 36 2.09 13.71 7.51
C LEU A 36 3.18 13.45 6.48
N TYR A 37 2.82 12.76 5.43
CA TYR A 37 3.71 12.33 4.36
C TYR A 37 3.33 12.99 3.04
N ASP A 38 4.33 13.27 2.23
CA ASP A 38 4.20 13.63 0.84
C ASP A 38 5.07 12.66 0.02
N GLY A 39 4.43 11.70 -0.67
CA GLY A 39 5.10 10.52 -1.21
C GLY A 39 5.85 9.73 -0.13
N ASP A 40 7.12 9.42 -0.39
CA ASP A 40 7.97 8.67 0.52
C ASP A 40 8.65 9.54 1.62
N THR A 41 8.31 10.84 1.74
CA THR A 41 8.94 11.76 2.69
C THR A 41 7.98 12.16 3.80
N ARG A 42 8.36 11.99 5.06
CA ARG A 42 7.62 12.49 6.22
C ARG A 42 7.87 13.98 6.38
N ILE A 43 6.90 14.81 6.00
CA ILE A 43 7.01 16.28 6.03
C ILE A 43 6.56 16.91 7.35
N LEU A 44 5.92 16.12 8.24
CA LEU A 44 5.56 16.50 9.61
C LEU A 44 5.69 15.29 10.52
N SER A 45 6.58 15.36 11.51
CA SER A 45 6.89 14.27 12.44
C SER A 45 6.29 14.47 13.83
N CYS A 46 5.79 15.68 14.11
CA CYS A 46 5.09 16.02 15.35
C CYS A 46 3.94 16.98 15.09
N SER A 47 2.78 16.69 15.69
CA SER A 47 1.64 17.61 15.83
C SER A 47 0.85 17.21 17.07
N VAL A 48 1.06 17.89 18.21
CA VAL A 48 0.45 17.53 19.50
C VAL A 48 -0.33 18.71 20.05
N LEU A 49 -1.63 18.51 20.29
CA LEU A 49 -2.55 19.53 20.83
C LEU A 49 -2.60 19.50 22.36
N ARG A 50 -2.49 20.68 22.98
CA ARG A 50 -2.80 20.91 24.40
C ARG A 50 -3.71 22.12 24.56
N ILE A 51 -4.62 22.06 25.50
CA ILE A 51 -5.49 23.17 25.88
C ILE A 51 -5.33 23.40 27.37
N ALA A 52 -4.97 24.65 27.77
CA ALA A 52 -4.59 25.01 29.13
C ALA A 52 -3.52 24.07 29.73
N GLY A 53 -2.55 23.59 28.89
CA GLY A 53 -1.48 22.68 29.26
C GLY A 53 -1.89 21.20 29.32
N GLU A 54 -3.17 20.89 29.21
CA GLU A 54 -3.71 19.54 29.29
C GLU A 54 -4.03 18.94 27.92
N ARG A 55 -3.92 17.61 27.81
CA ARG A 55 -4.36 16.89 26.62
C ARG A 55 -5.89 16.70 26.68
N PRO A 56 -6.64 17.00 25.60
CA PRO A 56 -8.07 16.73 25.53
C PRO A 56 -8.42 15.25 25.76
N VAL A 57 -9.66 14.99 26.17
CA VAL A 57 -10.23 13.64 26.30
C VAL A 57 -11.12 13.38 25.09
N VAL A 58 -10.82 12.36 24.30
CA VAL A 58 -11.60 12.01 23.11
C VAL A 58 -12.94 11.42 23.49
N LEU A 59 -14.00 11.91 22.88
CA LEU A 59 -15.37 11.40 22.97
C LEU A 59 -15.75 10.57 21.74
N TYR A 60 -15.32 11.04 20.57
CA TYR A 60 -15.54 10.37 19.30
C TYR A 60 -14.34 10.65 18.38
N SER A 61 -13.97 9.68 17.62
CA SER A 61 -12.91 9.78 16.65
C SER A 61 -13.34 8.99 15.41
N ASP A 62 -13.43 9.67 14.28
CA ASP A 62 -13.70 9.03 13.01
C ASP A 62 -12.56 8.06 12.71
N PRO A 63 -12.82 6.77 12.40
CA PRO A 63 -11.78 5.81 12.11
C PRO A 63 -10.92 6.16 10.88
N GLY A 64 -11.30 7.18 10.11
CA GLY A 64 -10.59 7.58 8.90
C GLY A 64 -10.99 6.74 7.68
N GLY A 65 -10.05 6.61 6.72
CA GLY A 65 -10.29 5.94 5.44
C GLY A 65 -10.98 6.86 4.43
N SER A 66 -10.64 8.15 4.48
CA SER A 66 -11.13 9.21 3.62
C SER A 66 -10.09 10.32 3.56
N TRP A 67 -10.34 11.33 2.73
CA TRP A 67 -9.58 12.59 2.74
C TRP A 67 -9.98 13.51 3.90
N ARG A 68 -11.01 13.17 4.68
CA ARG A 68 -11.57 13.95 5.78
C ARG A 68 -11.71 13.09 7.04
N GLY A 69 -11.44 13.69 8.20
CA GLY A 69 -11.63 13.06 9.49
C GLY A 69 -12.04 14.08 10.56
N VAL A 70 -12.77 13.62 11.57
CA VAL A 70 -13.27 14.44 12.68
C VAL A 70 -12.91 13.78 14.00
N VAL A 71 -12.40 14.59 14.95
CA VAL A 71 -12.25 14.20 16.35
C VAL A 71 -13.10 15.13 17.20
N GLN A 72 -13.98 14.55 18.00
CA GLN A 72 -14.73 15.25 19.03
C GLN A 72 -14.12 14.93 20.39
N ALA A 73 -13.75 15.97 21.11
CA ALA A 73 -13.08 15.84 22.40
C ALA A 73 -13.64 16.83 23.42
N THR A 74 -13.23 16.68 24.66
CA THR A 74 -13.58 17.57 25.76
C THR A 74 -12.38 17.72 26.69
N ASN A 75 -12.49 18.62 27.65
CA ASN A 75 -11.44 18.85 28.65
C ASN A 75 -11.47 17.85 29.80
N PRO A 76 -10.30 17.44 30.35
CA PRO A 76 -10.21 16.96 31.73
C PRO A 76 -10.47 18.09 32.72
N GLU A 77 -10.52 17.79 34.02
CA GLU A 77 -10.53 18.83 35.05
C GLU A 77 -9.14 19.46 35.16
N PHE A 78 -9.06 20.80 35.18
CA PHE A 78 -7.81 21.53 35.33
C PHE A 78 -8.00 22.81 36.16
N ARG A 79 -6.90 23.38 36.66
CA ARG A 79 -6.94 24.67 37.38
C ARG A 79 -7.25 25.80 36.40
N LYS A 80 -8.09 26.76 36.84
CA LYS A 80 -8.44 27.94 36.05
C LYS A 80 -7.21 28.79 35.67
N ASP A 81 -6.31 28.92 36.60
CA ASP A 81 -5.03 29.64 36.45
C ASP A 81 -3.87 28.75 36.92
N PRO A 82 -3.23 27.97 36.04
CA PRO A 82 -2.10 27.11 36.40
C PRO A 82 -0.86 27.88 36.87
N GLY A 83 -0.73 29.17 36.50
CA GLY A 83 0.40 30.04 36.85
C GLY A 83 0.30 30.68 38.23
N ASP A 84 -0.89 30.78 38.78
CA ASP A 84 -1.12 31.39 40.11
C ASP A 84 -0.90 30.35 41.23
N LYS A 85 0.32 30.29 41.76
CA LYS A 85 0.69 29.41 42.87
C LYS A 85 0.06 29.79 44.21
N MET A 86 -0.52 30.97 44.32
CA MET A 86 -1.12 31.54 45.56
C MET A 86 -2.60 31.93 45.42
N GLY A 87 -3.19 31.73 44.23
CA GLY A 87 -4.57 32.16 43.92
C GLY A 87 -5.65 31.15 44.29
N SER A 88 -6.86 31.44 43.85
CA SER A 88 -8.04 30.63 44.10
C SER A 88 -7.86 29.20 43.53
N ASP A 89 -8.26 28.19 44.31
CA ASP A 89 -8.30 26.77 43.84
C ASP A 89 -9.50 26.52 42.89
N GLU A 90 -9.89 27.58 42.13
CA GLU A 90 -11.00 27.53 41.19
C GLU A 90 -10.63 26.62 40.01
N ARG A 91 -11.50 25.65 39.73
CA ARG A 91 -11.27 24.61 38.73
C ARG A 91 -12.28 24.72 37.58
N ILE A 92 -11.78 24.48 36.40
CA ILE A 92 -12.61 24.21 35.25
C ILE A 92 -12.96 22.72 35.32
N LEU A 93 -14.25 22.45 35.45
CA LEU A 93 -14.75 21.08 35.59
C LEU A 93 -14.57 20.31 34.28
N ARG A 94 -14.37 18.98 34.40
CA ARG A 94 -14.34 18.09 33.24
C ARG A 94 -15.62 18.19 32.41
N GLN A 95 -15.53 18.00 31.12
CA GLN A 95 -16.66 17.94 30.18
C GLN A 95 -17.49 19.24 30.13
N THR A 96 -16.83 20.38 30.27
CA THR A 96 -17.45 21.71 30.14
C THR A 96 -16.98 22.48 28.92
N ILE A 97 -15.98 21.95 28.20
CA ILE A 97 -15.46 22.53 26.97
C ILE A 97 -15.62 21.49 25.85
N SER A 98 -16.32 21.84 24.77
CA SER A 98 -16.32 21.05 23.57
C SER A 98 -15.15 21.44 22.67
N ILE A 99 -14.53 20.45 22.07
CA ILE A 99 -13.37 20.60 21.19
C ILE A 99 -13.63 19.73 19.95
N ALA A 100 -13.72 20.36 18.79
CA ALA A 100 -13.86 19.67 17.52
C ALA A 100 -12.63 19.93 16.64
N ARG A 101 -12.01 18.88 16.15
CA ARG A 101 -10.92 18.91 15.17
C ARG A 101 -11.45 18.38 13.85
N GLU A 102 -11.56 19.22 12.84
CA GLU A 102 -11.89 18.82 11.47
C GLU A 102 -10.62 18.88 10.62
N ARG A 103 -10.28 17.75 10.03
CA ARG A 103 -9.05 17.57 9.26
C ARG A 103 -9.39 17.17 7.84
N THR A 104 -8.70 17.75 6.87
CA THR A 104 -8.88 17.44 5.45
C THR A 104 -7.53 17.40 4.73
N ILE A 105 -7.41 16.51 3.75
CA ILE A 105 -6.30 16.47 2.80
C ILE A 105 -6.86 16.72 1.40
N ALA A 106 -6.28 17.67 0.68
CA ALA A 106 -6.48 17.97 -0.72
C ALA A 106 -5.10 18.26 -1.35
N GLU A 107 -4.88 19.43 -1.96
CA GLU A 107 -3.54 19.91 -2.33
C GLU A 107 -2.65 20.21 -1.10
N ALA A 108 -3.28 20.41 0.05
CA ALA A 108 -2.64 20.65 1.33
C ALA A 108 -3.41 19.96 2.45
N TYR A 109 -2.73 19.63 3.53
CA TYR A 109 -3.38 19.27 4.77
C TYR A 109 -3.97 20.54 5.41
N ARG A 110 -5.22 20.45 5.84
CA ARG A 110 -5.92 21.55 6.56
C ARG A 110 -6.54 20.97 7.82
N GLU A 111 -6.40 21.73 8.91
CA GLU A 111 -7.09 21.42 10.16
C GLU A 111 -7.78 22.67 10.70
N ARG A 112 -9.00 22.47 11.19
CA ARG A 112 -9.79 23.47 11.90
C ARG A 112 -10.13 22.95 13.29
N LEU A 113 -9.81 23.76 14.29
CA LEU A 113 -10.08 23.50 15.68
C LEU A 113 -11.17 24.47 16.16
N ASP A 114 -12.30 23.94 16.57
CA ASP A 114 -13.39 24.68 17.19
C ASP A 114 -13.45 24.36 18.69
N ILE A 115 -13.42 25.39 19.53
CA ILE A 115 -13.42 25.26 20.99
C ILE A 115 -14.58 26.10 21.52
N GLU A 116 -15.49 25.52 22.32
CA GLU A 116 -16.62 26.22 22.92
C GLU A 116 -16.74 25.92 24.41
N ASN A 117 -16.91 26.97 25.21
CA ASN A 117 -17.07 26.88 26.66
C ASN A 117 -18.56 26.78 27.06
N HIS A 118 -18.99 25.59 27.44
CA HIS A 118 -20.34 25.34 27.98
C HIS A 118 -20.40 25.44 29.50
N GLY A 119 -19.26 25.67 30.15
CA GLY A 119 -19.19 25.85 31.61
C GLY A 119 -19.55 27.26 32.05
N PRO A 120 -19.80 27.47 33.37
CA PRO A 120 -20.19 28.76 33.92
C PRO A 120 -19.00 29.70 34.17
N ILE A 121 -17.77 29.24 33.98
CA ILE A 121 -16.55 29.95 34.39
C ILE A 121 -15.79 30.45 33.16
N THR A 122 -15.38 31.72 33.17
CA THR A 122 -14.43 32.27 32.21
C THR A 122 -13.03 31.84 32.57
N PHE A 123 -12.23 31.38 31.61
CA PHE A 123 -10.84 30.97 31.82
C PHE A 123 -9.92 31.41 30.68
N ASP A 124 -8.60 31.41 30.95
CA ASP A 124 -7.58 31.65 29.94
C ASP A 124 -7.40 30.40 29.09
N CYS A 125 -7.97 30.43 27.89
CA CYS A 125 -7.86 29.36 26.94
C CYS A 125 -6.52 29.49 26.19
N ASN A 126 -5.51 28.83 26.72
CA ASN A 126 -4.22 28.65 26.04
C ASN A 126 -4.28 27.41 25.17
N VAL A 127 -4.28 27.60 23.87
CA VAL A 127 -4.16 26.51 22.90
C VAL A 127 -2.69 26.42 22.46
N GLU A 128 -2.12 25.25 22.57
CA GLU A 128 -0.75 24.96 22.16
C GLU A 128 -0.72 23.80 21.18
N LEU A 129 -0.03 23.99 20.06
CA LEU A 129 0.29 22.97 19.09
C LEU A 129 1.80 22.91 18.94
N GLU A 130 2.37 21.75 19.22
CA GLU A 130 3.80 21.48 19.00
C GLU A 130 3.98 20.85 17.64
N PHE A 131 4.88 21.41 16.81
CA PHE A 131 5.20 20.94 15.46
C PHE A 131 6.67 20.63 15.32
N ASP A 132 6.99 19.57 14.53
CA ASP A 132 8.33 19.19 14.11
C ASP A 132 8.31 18.52 12.75
N ALA A 133 9.40 18.63 11.99
CA ALA A 133 9.54 18.04 10.65
C ALA A 133 10.95 17.44 10.50
N ASP A 134 11.04 16.12 10.46
CA ASP A 134 12.32 15.39 10.41
C ASP A 134 12.74 14.98 8.99
N TYR A 135 11.86 15.08 8.01
CA TYR A 135 12.09 14.71 6.61
C TYR A 135 12.62 13.29 6.43
N ALA A 136 12.24 12.38 7.34
CA ALA A 136 12.65 10.99 7.25
C ALA A 136 12.06 10.34 5.99
N ASP A 137 12.92 9.63 5.25
CA ASP A 137 12.48 8.73 4.19
C ASP A 137 11.63 7.59 4.79
N ILE A 138 10.67 7.07 4.04
CA ILE A 138 9.79 5.98 4.50
C ILE A 138 10.60 4.75 4.98
N PHE A 139 11.75 4.48 4.39
CA PHE A 139 12.64 3.41 4.84
C PHE A 139 13.30 3.73 6.19
N GLU A 140 13.68 4.98 6.45
CA GLU A 140 14.17 5.40 7.77
C GLU A 140 13.07 5.23 8.84
N VAL A 141 11.86 5.65 8.51
CA VAL A 141 10.68 5.47 9.39
C VAL A 141 10.44 3.99 9.69
N ARG A 142 10.66 3.10 8.73
CA ARG A 142 10.61 1.64 8.90
C ARG A 142 11.78 1.07 9.72
N GLY A 143 12.82 1.86 9.97
CA GLY A 143 13.97 1.49 10.79
C GLY A 143 15.24 1.13 10.02
N TYR A 144 15.33 1.47 8.73
CA TYR A 144 16.59 1.38 8.00
C TYR A 144 17.57 2.44 8.52
N ALA A 145 18.77 2.00 8.88
CA ALA A 145 19.84 2.91 9.30
C ALA A 145 20.55 3.49 8.07
N ARG A 146 20.71 4.80 8.04
CA ARG A 146 21.50 5.50 7.01
C ARG A 146 22.87 5.89 7.54
N PRO A 147 23.93 5.73 6.76
CA PRO A 147 25.28 6.19 7.15
C PRO A 147 25.39 7.72 7.18
N ALA A 148 24.59 8.43 6.39
CA ALA A 148 24.54 9.89 6.34
C ALA A 148 23.13 10.35 5.97
N ARG A 149 22.78 11.56 6.39
CA ARG A 149 21.56 12.28 6.01
C ARG A 149 21.93 13.64 5.46
N GLY A 150 21.00 14.26 4.76
CA GLY A 150 21.08 15.67 4.38
C GLY A 150 21.08 16.61 5.60
N LYS A 151 20.80 17.87 5.38
CA LYS A 151 20.89 18.91 6.40
C LYS A 151 19.53 19.58 6.63
N LEU A 152 19.07 19.60 7.90
CA LEU A 152 17.96 20.45 8.32
C LEU A 152 18.35 21.94 8.16
N LEU A 153 17.43 22.74 7.67
CA LEU A 153 17.57 24.18 7.54
C LEU A 153 17.07 24.88 8.81
N PRO A 154 17.53 26.13 9.06
CA PRO A 154 16.96 26.94 10.15
C PRO A 154 15.45 27.07 10.00
N ILE A 155 14.76 27.02 11.13
CA ILE A 155 13.31 27.24 11.20
C ILE A 155 13.05 28.72 10.94
N GLU A 156 12.10 29.03 10.06
CA GLU A 156 11.79 30.39 9.64
C GLU A 156 10.35 30.75 10.06
N ALA A 157 10.16 31.87 10.75
CA ALA A 157 8.86 32.49 10.92
C ALA A 157 8.64 33.50 9.78
N THR A 158 7.53 33.41 9.07
CA THR A 158 7.23 34.30 7.96
C THR A 158 6.60 35.63 8.44
N ALA A 159 6.67 36.68 7.61
CA ALA A 159 6.16 38.01 7.98
C ALA A 159 4.64 38.05 8.23
N ASP A 160 3.89 37.12 7.68
CA ASP A 160 2.43 36.92 7.87
C ASP A 160 2.09 36.00 9.05
N GLY A 161 3.09 35.61 9.84
CA GLY A 161 2.91 34.76 11.04
C GLY A 161 2.89 33.26 10.74
N GLY A 162 3.30 32.85 9.55
CA GLY A 162 3.48 31.45 9.18
C GLY A 162 4.79 30.86 9.71
N LEU A 163 5.02 29.58 9.46
CA LEU A 163 6.18 28.81 9.89
C LEU A 163 6.70 27.98 8.71
N VAL A 164 8.02 27.89 8.55
CA VAL A 164 8.65 27.05 7.53
C VAL A 164 9.75 26.21 8.16
N PHE A 165 9.65 24.89 7.98
CA PHE A 165 10.75 23.94 8.17
C PHE A 165 11.39 23.65 6.82
N GLY A 166 12.64 23.20 6.82
CA GLY A 166 13.34 22.86 5.58
C GLY A 166 14.43 21.81 5.75
N TYR A 167 14.71 21.12 4.66
CA TYR A 167 15.73 20.08 4.58
C TYR A 167 16.37 20.06 3.21
N VAL A 168 17.70 19.93 3.15
CA VAL A 168 18.45 19.71 1.91
C VAL A 168 18.96 18.28 1.91
N GLY A 169 18.44 17.47 1.00
CA GLY A 169 18.82 16.06 0.85
C GLY A 169 20.25 15.89 0.33
N LEU A 170 20.78 14.66 0.42
CA LEU A 170 22.08 14.29 -0.14
C LEU A 170 22.12 14.42 -1.67
N ASP A 171 20.98 14.37 -2.32
CA ASP A 171 20.80 14.60 -3.76
C ASP A 171 20.70 16.09 -4.13
N GLY A 172 20.79 16.98 -3.15
CA GLY A 172 20.68 18.43 -3.34
C GLY A 172 19.25 18.94 -3.48
N VAL A 173 18.23 18.07 -3.41
CA VAL A 173 16.83 18.49 -3.41
C VAL A 173 16.49 19.14 -2.07
N THR A 174 15.97 20.36 -2.13
CA THR A 174 15.45 21.04 -0.95
C THR A 174 13.97 20.78 -0.80
N VAL A 175 13.56 20.28 0.36
CA VAL A 175 12.13 20.10 0.73
C VAL A 175 11.80 21.11 1.82
N ARG A 176 10.69 21.83 1.68
CA ARG A 176 10.18 22.74 2.71
C ARG A 176 8.75 22.40 3.08
N THR A 177 8.43 22.48 4.37
CA THR A 177 7.08 22.36 4.92
C THR A 177 6.61 23.74 5.38
N HIS A 178 5.56 24.24 4.75
CA HIS A 178 5.01 25.58 4.99
C HIS A 178 3.73 25.47 5.81
N PHE A 179 3.64 26.31 6.83
CA PHE A 179 2.43 26.48 7.64
C PHE A 179 1.85 27.87 7.46
N ALA A 180 0.55 27.95 7.27
CA ALA A 180 -0.23 29.18 7.38
C ALA A 180 -1.28 28.99 8.47
N PHE A 181 -1.46 30.01 9.33
CA PHE A 181 -2.34 29.97 10.49
C PHE A 181 -3.41 31.07 10.41
N ASP A 182 -4.61 30.77 10.90
CA ASP A 182 -5.70 31.74 11.06
C ASP A 182 -6.45 31.49 12.38
N PRO A 183 -6.33 32.44 13.38
CA PRO A 183 -5.41 33.58 13.42
C PRO A 183 -3.96 33.18 13.62
N ALA A 184 -3.01 34.08 13.32
CA ALA A 184 -1.58 33.84 13.54
C ALA A 184 -1.27 33.60 15.03
N PRO A 185 -0.43 32.59 15.38
CA PRO A 185 0.00 32.27 16.73
C PRO A 185 1.20 33.12 17.18
N THR A 186 1.53 33.00 18.45
CA THR A 186 2.90 33.25 18.91
C THR A 186 3.71 31.99 18.72
N LEU A 187 4.82 32.05 17.95
CA LEU A 187 5.71 30.93 17.69
C LEU A 187 6.86 30.95 18.69
N GLN A 188 7.12 29.82 19.34
CA GLN A 188 8.19 29.67 20.31
C GLN A 188 8.97 28.36 20.03
N PRO A 189 10.25 28.45 19.60
CA PRO A 189 11.10 27.27 19.52
C PRO A 189 11.26 26.60 20.89
N THR A 190 11.30 25.27 20.92
CA THR A 190 11.48 24.51 22.17
C THR A 190 12.94 24.42 22.60
N ARG A 191 13.89 24.68 21.68
CA ARG A 191 15.35 24.71 21.91
C ARG A 191 15.95 25.90 21.20
N ASP A 192 17.11 26.36 21.69
CA ASP A 192 17.85 27.47 21.09
C ASP A 192 18.66 27.06 19.85
N ASP A 193 18.77 25.77 19.55
CA ASP A 193 19.45 25.21 18.39
C ASP A 193 18.45 24.93 17.24
N GLN A 194 18.98 24.88 16.03
CA GLN A 194 18.19 24.82 14.79
C GLN A 194 17.43 23.48 14.58
N ASP A 195 17.59 22.52 15.50
CA ASP A 195 17.06 21.15 15.42
C ASP A 195 16.00 20.93 16.53
N GLY A 196 14.91 21.68 16.51
CA GLY A 196 13.90 21.57 17.56
C GLY A 196 12.47 21.71 17.04
N SER A 197 11.52 21.30 17.87
CA SER A 197 10.11 21.58 17.62
C SER A 197 9.76 23.05 17.88
N VAL A 198 8.64 23.48 17.32
CA VAL A 198 8.06 24.82 17.55
C VAL A 198 6.69 24.66 18.18
N VAL A 199 6.45 25.40 19.27
CA VAL A 199 5.13 25.55 19.87
C VAL A 199 4.43 26.79 19.30
N ALA A 200 3.35 26.57 18.59
CA ALA A 200 2.41 27.61 18.19
C ALA A 200 1.37 27.80 19.29
N ARG A 201 1.28 29.03 19.85
CA ARG A 201 0.43 29.33 20.99
C ARG A 201 -0.58 30.41 20.65
N TRP A 202 -1.85 30.14 20.98
CA TRP A 202 -2.96 31.12 20.96
C TRP A 202 -3.48 31.31 22.37
N THR A 203 -3.48 32.53 22.85
CA THR A 203 -3.99 32.90 24.17
C THR A 203 -5.25 33.76 24.03
N SER A 204 -6.34 33.35 24.65
CA SER A 204 -7.58 34.12 24.65
C SER A 204 -8.43 33.80 25.87
N LEU A 205 -9.16 34.81 26.39
CA LEU A 205 -10.21 34.57 27.37
C LEU A 205 -11.40 33.90 26.68
N LEU A 206 -11.89 32.80 27.26
CA LEU A 206 -13.07 32.09 26.76
C LEU A 206 -14.20 32.18 27.82
N ARG A 207 -15.22 32.99 27.51
CA ARG A 207 -16.39 33.18 28.39
C ARG A 207 -17.40 32.05 28.22
N PRO A 208 -18.33 31.88 29.20
CA PRO A 208 -19.46 30.98 29.04
C PRO A 208 -20.23 31.22 27.74
N GLY A 209 -20.45 30.17 26.95
CA GLY A 209 -21.10 30.20 25.63
C GLY A 209 -20.25 30.77 24.49
N GLU A 210 -19.00 31.16 24.75
CA GLU A 210 -18.11 31.69 23.72
C GLU A 210 -17.44 30.58 22.95
N ARG A 211 -17.32 30.74 21.61
CA ARG A 211 -16.64 29.84 20.68
C ARG A 211 -15.40 30.51 20.11
N ARG A 212 -14.35 29.74 19.96
CA ARG A 212 -13.12 30.11 19.28
C ARG A 212 -12.84 29.14 18.15
N GLN A 213 -12.34 29.68 17.04
CA GLN A 213 -11.90 28.90 15.91
C GLN A 213 -10.43 29.22 15.62
N ILE A 214 -9.64 28.18 15.37
CA ILE A 214 -8.26 28.25 14.93
C ILE A 214 -8.15 27.31 13.74
N ALA A 215 -7.47 27.75 12.69
CA ALA A 215 -7.24 26.91 11.53
C ALA A 215 -5.78 27.01 11.08
N TRP A 216 -5.28 25.95 10.44
CA TRP A 216 -3.97 25.96 9.82
C TRP A 216 -3.95 25.07 8.59
N THR A 217 -3.00 25.37 7.70
CA THR A 217 -2.70 24.57 6.51
C THR A 217 -1.24 24.16 6.51
N VAL A 218 -0.95 22.98 5.99
CA VAL A 218 0.42 22.46 5.81
C VAL A 218 0.56 21.97 4.38
N HIS A 219 1.59 22.43 3.68
CA HIS A 219 1.95 21.92 2.36
C HIS A 219 3.47 21.79 2.22
N ALA A 220 3.90 20.90 1.33
CA ALA A 220 5.31 20.74 0.99
C ALA A 220 5.65 21.44 -0.32
N SER A 221 6.89 21.92 -0.45
CA SER A 221 7.47 22.35 -1.71
C SER A 221 8.83 21.71 -1.92
N ARG A 222 9.21 21.47 -3.18
CA ARG A 222 10.52 20.90 -3.56
C ARG A 222 11.24 21.80 -4.54
N GLU A 223 12.56 21.95 -4.36
CA GLU A 223 13.46 22.69 -5.26
C GLU A 223 14.70 21.85 -5.58
N PRO A 224 15.08 21.65 -6.85
CA PRO A 224 14.34 22.12 -8.02
C PRO A 224 12.94 21.48 -8.08
N ALA A 225 11.97 22.23 -8.57
CA ALA A 225 10.63 21.71 -8.76
C ALA A 225 10.71 20.46 -9.65
N GLN A 226 10.18 19.34 -9.16
CA GLN A 226 9.96 18.20 -10.02
C GLN A 226 8.93 18.61 -11.07
N SER A 227 9.19 18.29 -12.34
CA SER A 227 8.24 18.55 -13.41
C SER A 227 7.05 17.59 -13.25
N VAL A 228 6.14 17.92 -12.37
CA VAL A 228 4.86 17.22 -12.27
C VAL A 228 3.97 17.79 -13.38
N GLN A 229 3.43 16.92 -14.23
CA GLN A 229 2.39 17.32 -15.16
C GLN A 229 1.22 17.88 -14.33
N ALA A 230 0.74 19.07 -14.67
CA ALA A 230 -0.36 19.68 -13.92
C ALA A 230 -1.57 18.72 -13.92
N LEU A 231 -1.99 18.33 -12.72
CA LEU A 231 -3.19 17.51 -12.54
C LEU A 231 -4.42 18.35 -12.94
N ASP A 232 -5.45 17.66 -13.40
CA ASP A 232 -6.75 18.26 -13.64
C ASP A 232 -7.23 18.94 -12.34
N PRO A 233 -7.66 20.22 -12.37
CA PRO A 233 -8.20 20.90 -11.19
C PRO A 233 -9.31 20.14 -10.46
N ASP A 234 -10.16 19.40 -11.20
CA ASP A 234 -11.22 18.57 -10.62
C ASP A 234 -10.65 17.33 -9.88
N ALA A 235 -9.47 16.87 -10.24
CA ALA A 235 -8.76 15.81 -9.55
C ALA A 235 -8.15 16.27 -8.20
N LEU A 236 -7.97 17.57 -8.04
CA LEU A 236 -7.40 18.18 -6.82
C LEU A 236 -8.47 18.44 -5.74
N ASP A 237 -9.76 18.52 -6.12
CA ASP A 237 -10.86 18.51 -5.15
C ASP A 237 -11.26 17.08 -4.79
N PRO A 238 -10.98 16.60 -3.56
CA PRO A 238 -11.20 15.21 -3.19
C PRO A 238 -12.66 14.76 -3.30
N ALA A 239 -13.61 15.63 -3.05
CA ALA A 239 -15.03 15.29 -3.13
C ALA A 239 -15.46 15.06 -4.59
N THR A 240 -15.02 15.91 -5.49
CA THR A 240 -15.27 15.79 -6.94
C THR A 240 -14.55 14.55 -7.49
N ALA A 241 -13.29 14.32 -7.12
CA ALA A 241 -12.53 13.15 -7.53
C ALA A 241 -13.20 11.85 -7.08
N HIS A 242 -13.66 11.78 -5.83
CA HIS A 242 -14.37 10.62 -5.30
C HIS A 242 -15.71 10.38 -6.02
N ALA A 243 -16.49 11.43 -6.25
CA ALA A 243 -17.76 11.32 -6.99
C ALA A 243 -17.55 10.83 -8.43
N SER A 244 -16.53 11.36 -9.13
CA SER A 244 -16.14 10.91 -10.48
C SER A 244 -15.73 9.43 -10.45
N TRP A 245 -14.87 9.06 -9.49
CA TRP A 245 -14.38 7.69 -9.32
C TRP A 245 -15.53 6.68 -9.15
N LEU A 246 -16.52 6.99 -8.30
CA LEU A 246 -17.70 6.14 -8.10
C LEU A 246 -18.57 6.08 -9.37
N SER A 247 -18.73 7.21 -10.11
CA SER A 247 -19.55 7.26 -11.32
C SER A 247 -18.98 6.45 -12.48
N GLU A 248 -17.67 6.23 -12.49
CA GLU A 248 -16.96 5.43 -13.50
C GLU A 248 -16.93 3.93 -13.16
N SER A 249 -17.39 3.56 -11.96
CA SER A 249 -17.45 2.17 -11.50
C SER A 249 -18.87 1.62 -11.64
N SER A 250 -18.99 0.32 -11.93
CA SER A 250 -20.30 -0.32 -11.94
C SER A 250 -20.87 -0.42 -10.52
N VAL A 251 -22.16 -0.19 -10.39
CA VAL A 251 -22.87 -0.36 -9.11
C VAL A 251 -23.09 -1.86 -8.87
N ILE A 252 -22.67 -2.32 -7.69
CA ILE A 252 -22.89 -3.69 -7.22
C ILE A 252 -23.88 -3.62 -6.07
N GLU A 253 -25.01 -4.29 -6.20
CA GLU A 253 -26.08 -4.31 -5.21
C GLU A 253 -26.55 -5.74 -4.98
N THR A 254 -26.69 -6.12 -3.72
CA THR A 254 -27.13 -7.45 -3.29
C THR A 254 -28.35 -7.33 -2.38
N ASP A 255 -29.00 -8.43 -2.08
CA ASP A 255 -30.12 -8.51 -1.11
C ASP A 255 -29.65 -8.53 0.37
N HIS A 256 -28.34 -8.43 0.61
CA HIS A 256 -27.76 -8.45 1.95
C HIS A 256 -27.10 -7.11 2.30
N GLU A 257 -27.68 -6.36 3.22
CA GLU A 257 -27.25 -4.98 3.57
C GLU A 257 -25.77 -4.90 4.03
N LEU A 258 -25.30 -5.85 4.86
CA LEU A 258 -23.92 -5.87 5.32
C LEU A 258 -22.93 -6.08 4.16
N VAL A 259 -23.28 -6.94 3.19
CA VAL A 259 -22.44 -7.16 2.00
C VAL A 259 -22.36 -5.88 1.16
N ASN A 260 -23.48 -5.16 1.00
CA ASN A 260 -23.51 -3.89 0.29
C ASN A 260 -22.64 -2.83 1.00
N GLU A 261 -22.67 -2.81 2.35
CA GLU A 261 -21.81 -1.93 3.15
C GLU A 261 -20.31 -2.26 2.95
N VAL A 262 -19.94 -3.55 2.97
CA VAL A 262 -18.56 -4.01 2.71
C VAL A 262 -18.11 -3.63 1.30
N ILE A 263 -18.96 -3.82 0.29
CA ILE A 263 -18.66 -3.44 -1.10
C ILE A 263 -18.43 -1.93 -1.20
N ARG A 264 -19.37 -1.13 -0.66
CA ARG A 264 -19.25 0.33 -0.68
C ARG A 264 -17.96 0.79 0.00
N ARG A 265 -17.66 0.25 1.19
CA ARG A 265 -16.42 0.58 1.92
C ARG A 265 -15.18 0.17 1.13
N SER A 266 -15.17 -0.99 0.49
CA SER A 266 -14.05 -1.43 -0.34
C SER A 266 -13.82 -0.53 -1.55
N LEU A 267 -14.89 0.00 -2.16
CA LEU A 267 -14.78 0.98 -3.24
C LEU A 267 -14.21 2.32 -2.75
N ASP A 268 -14.64 2.79 -1.57
CA ASP A 268 -14.10 4.00 -0.93
C ASP A 268 -12.61 3.82 -0.59
N ASP A 269 -12.20 2.65 -0.08
CA ASP A 269 -10.81 2.33 0.25
C ASP A 269 -9.93 2.25 -1.01
N LEU A 270 -10.42 1.70 -2.12
CA LEU A 270 -9.71 1.71 -3.40
C LEU A 270 -9.53 3.15 -3.92
N CYS A 271 -10.56 3.99 -3.82
CA CYS A 271 -10.45 5.41 -4.16
C CYS A 271 -9.41 6.13 -3.28
N LEU A 272 -9.41 5.85 -1.96
CA LEU A 272 -8.41 6.38 -1.03
C LEU A 272 -6.98 5.98 -1.43
N LEU A 273 -6.77 4.75 -1.88
CA LEU A 273 -5.46 4.24 -2.28
C LEU A 273 -4.99 4.77 -3.64
N GLU A 274 -5.83 5.45 -4.42
CA GLU A 274 -5.38 6.08 -5.67
C GLU A 274 -4.28 7.10 -5.38
N SER A 275 -3.18 7.00 -6.11
CA SER A 275 -2.00 7.86 -6.03
C SER A 275 -1.56 8.26 -7.43
N THR A 276 -0.63 9.21 -7.51
CA THR A 276 -0.03 9.65 -8.78
C THR A 276 1.47 9.41 -8.77
N ASP A 277 2.04 9.20 -9.94
CA ASP A 277 3.48 9.21 -10.08
C ASP A 277 3.99 10.63 -10.48
N PRO A 278 5.31 10.88 -10.50
CA PRO A 278 5.85 12.18 -10.91
C PRO A 278 5.47 12.62 -12.32
N LEU A 279 4.99 11.72 -13.18
CA LEU A 279 4.51 12.04 -14.54
C LEU A 279 3.01 12.33 -14.57
N GLY A 280 2.31 12.24 -13.44
CA GLY A 280 0.86 12.43 -13.32
C GLY A 280 0.04 11.19 -13.67
N ASP A 281 0.67 10.04 -13.91
CA ASP A 281 -0.05 8.79 -14.13
C ASP A 281 -0.62 8.25 -12.82
N ARG A 282 -1.90 7.84 -12.84
CA ARG A 282 -2.60 7.32 -11.66
C ARG A 282 -2.38 5.82 -11.49
N PHE A 283 -2.33 5.38 -10.24
CA PHE A 283 -2.23 3.97 -9.87
C PHE A 283 -2.86 3.74 -8.49
N ILE A 284 -3.15 2.48 -8.15
CA ILE A 284 -3.57 2.10 -6.80
C ILE A 284 -2.33 1.71 -6.00
N ALA A 285 -2.07 2.44 -4.91
CA ALA A 285 -0.99 2.14 -3.98
C ALA A 285 -1.29 0.84 -3.21
N ALA A 286 -0.25 0.10 -2.83
CA ALA A 286 -0.41 -1.20 -2.19
C ALA A 286 -0.87 -1.10 -0.73
N GLY A 287 -0.62 0.02 -0.03
CA GLY A 287 -1.13 0.22 1.32
C GLY A 287 -0.44 1.32 2.13
N VAL A 288 -1.17 1.95 3.04
CA VAL A 288 -0.69 3.00 3.95
C VAL A 288 -0.23 2.37 5.26
N PRO A 289 0.87 2.85 5.86
CA PRO A 289 1.81 3.87 5.39
C PRO A 289 2.98 3.32 4.55
N TRP A 290 3.31 2.02 4.70
CA TRP A 290 4.59 1.46 4.24
C TRP A 290 4.68 1.23 2.75
N PHE A 291 3.54 1.06 2.09
CA PHE A 291 3.42 0.61 0.71
C PHE A 291 2.62 1.62 -0.13
N THR A 292 2.69 2.92 0.25
CA THR A 292 2.00 4.01 -0.47
C THR A 292 2.80 4.40 -1.72
N THR A 293 2.99 3.45 -2.62
CA THR A 293 3.71 3.64 -3.89
C THR A 293 3.25 2.62 -4.94
N LEU A 294 3.79 2.73 -6.16
CA LEU A 294 3.50 1.80 -7.26
C LEU A 294 4.23 0.47 -7.02
N PHE A 295 3.45 -0.59 -6.84
CA PHE A 295 3.91 -1.97 -6.89
C PHE A 295 3.37 -2.67 -8.13
N GLY A 296 4.21 -3.50 -8.79
CA GLY A 296 3.81 -4.22 -9.98
C GLY A 296 2.72 -5.26 -9.68
N ARG A 297 3.02 -6.24 -8.85
CA ARG A 297 2.09 -7.32 -8.48
C ARG A 297 0.79 -6.81 -7.88
N ASP A 298 0.90 -5.88 -6.92
CA ASP A 298 -0.26 -5.37 -6.16
C ASP A 298 -1.24 -4.65 -7.08
N SER A 299 -0.73 -3.76 -7.97
CA SER A 299 -1.55 -3.09 -8.97
C SER A 299 -2.21 -4.09 -9.94
N LEU A 300 -1.47 -5.13 -10.36
CA LEU A 300 -1.98 -6.15 -11.28
C LEU A 300 -3.05 -7.03 -10.65
N VAL A 301 -2.83 -7.50 -9.41
CA VAL A 301 -3.82 -8.34 -8.70
C VAL A 301 -5.07 -7.52 -8.37
N THR A 302 -4.92 -6.29 -7.87
CA THR A 302 -6.05 -5.38 -7.64
C THR A 302 -6.86 -5.18 -8.92
N SER A 303 -6.19 -4.92 -10.04
CA SER A 303 -6.83 -4.73 -11.34
C SER A 303 -7.53 -5.99 -11.85
N LEU A 304 -6.93 -7.17 -11.67
CA LEU A 304 -7.57 -8.45 -12.02
C LEU A 304 -8.85 -8.69 -11.20
N GLN A 305 -8.86 -8.30 -9.93
CA GLN A 305 -10.02 -8.46 -9.05
C GLN A 305 -11.11 -7.42 -9.28
N THR A 306 -10.77 -6.27 -9.89
CA THR A 306 -11.70 -5.14 -10.09
C THR A 306 -12.12 -4.92 -11.56
N VAL A 307 -11.50 -5.61 -12.51
CA VAL A 307 -11.72 -5.36 -13.95
C VAL A 307 -13.18 -5.45 -14.37
N SER A 308 -13.99 -6.31 -13.72
CA SER A 308 -15.40 -6.51 -14.04
C SER A 308 -16.30 -5.30 -13.70
N PHE A 309 -15.87 -4.44 -12.75
CA PHE A 309 -16.67 -3.28 -12.33
C PHE A 309 -15.92 -1.95 -12.42
N ALA A 310 -14.57 -1.97 -12.50
CA ALA A 310 -13.73 -0.78 -12.66
C ALA A 310 -12.59 -1.03 -13.67
N PRO A 311 -12.90 -1.32 -14.96
CA PRO A 311 -11.89 -1.67 -15.97
C PRO A 311 -10.86 -0.58 -16.22
N ARG A 312 -11.15 0.67 -15.89
CA ARG A 312 -10.17 1.77 -15.97
C ARG A 312 -8.92 1.52 -15.13
N LEU A 313 -9.05 0.87 -13.95
CA LEU A 313 -7.92 0.55 -13.09
C LEU A 313 -6.97 -0.43 -13.77
N ALA A 314 -7.52 -1.39 -14.52
CA ALA A 314 -6.73 -2.34 -15.30
C ALA A 314 -5.97 -1.62 -16.43
N ILE A 315 -6.62 -0.71 -17.17
CA ILE A 315 -6.00 0.07 -18.23
C ILE A 315 -4.86 0.94 -17.66
N GLN A 316 -5.11 1.68 -16.57
CA GLN A 316 -4.10 2.50 -15.89
C GLN A 316 -2.89 1.66 -15.44
N SER A 317 -3.13 0.52 -14.77
CA SER A 317 -2.05 -0.37 -14.31
C SER A 317 -1.23 -0.93 -15.47
N LEU A 318 -1.87 -1.35 -16.56
CA LEU A 318 -1.18 -1.84 -17.75
C LEU A 318 -0.30 -0.75 -18.38
N GLU A 319 -0.81 0.45 -18.54
CA GLU A 319 -0.09 1.55 -19.20
C GLU A 319 1.07 2.09 -18.33
N ILE A 320 0.86 2.30 -17.01
CA ILE A 320 1.91 2.81 -16.14
C ILE A 320 3.07 1.81 -15.97
N LEU A 321 2.77 0.50 -15.91
CA LEU A 321 3.77 -0.55 -15.82
C LEU A 321 4.49 -0.75 -17.15
N ALA A 322 3.80 -0.65 -18.29
CA ALA A 322 4.42 -0.71 -19.61
C ALA A 322 5.43 0.42 -19.86
N LYS A 323 5.12 1.66 -19.41
CA LYS A 323 6.04 2.81 -19.49
C LYS A 323 7.35 2.56 -18.72
N ARG A 324 7.34 1.68 -17.72
CA ARG A 324 8.47 1.37 -16.83
C ARG A 324 9.03 -0.03 -17.04
N GLN A 325 8.60 -0.72 -18.10
CA GLN A 325 9.14 -2.04 -18.45
C GLN A 325 10.66 -1.93 -18.69
N ALA A 326 11.43 -2.84 -18.10
CA ALA A 326 12.88 -2.83 -18.22
C ALA A 326 13.33 -3.01 -19.67
N THR A 327 14.31 -2.23 -20.10
CA THR A 327 14.88 -2.27 -21.46
C THR A 327 16.33 -2.71 -21.51
N ALA A 328 16.99 -2.84 -20.35
CA ALA A 328 18.38 -3.21 -20.23
C ALA A 328 18.61 -4.13 -19.03
N VAL A 329 19.77 -4.79 -19.00
CA VAL A 329 20.24 -5.54 -17.83
C VAL A 329 20.85 -4.58 -16.83
N ASP A 330 20.33 -4.61 -15.59
CA ASP A 330 20.88 -3.87 -14.46
C ASP A 330 20.83 -4.76 -13.21
N ALA A 331 21.97 -5.29 -12.79
CA ALA A 331 22.07 -6.20 -11.66
C ALA A 331 21.73 -5.52 -10.32
N TRP A 332 21.98 -4.21 -10.17
CA TRP A 332 21.60 -3.45 -8.98
C TRP A 332 20.10 -3.38 -8.76
N ARG A 333 19.32 -3.38 -9.84
CA ARG A 333 17.86 -3.28 -9.83
C ARG A 333 17.16 -4.60 -10.11
N ASP A 334 17.88 -5.72 -10.22
CA ASP A 334 17.37 -7.02 -10.69
C ASP A 334 16.61 -6.90 -12.04
N ALA A 335 17.03 -5.96 -12.90
CA ALA A 335 16.40 -5.67 -14.17
C ALA A 335 16.96 -6.53 -15.31
N GLU A 336 16.05 -6.93 -16.19
CA GLU A 336 16.32 -7.63 -17.45
C GLU A 336 15.33 -7.15 -18.51
N PRO A 337 15.72 -7.02 -19.81
CA PRO A 337 14.84 -6.53 -20.86
C PRO A 337 13.51 -7.28 -20.89
N GLY A 338 12.39 -6.53 -20.91
CA GLY A 338 11.03 -7.07 -20.93
C GLY A 338 10.39 -7.31 -19.56
N LYS A 339 11.15 -7.24 -18.47
CA LYS A 339 10.66 -7.47 -17.12
C LYS A 339 9.77 -6.33 -16.61
N ILE A 340 8.66 -6.64 -15.96
CA ILE A 340 7.80 -5.67 -15.27
C ILE A 340 8.35 -5.43 -13.86
N LEU A 341 8.28 -4.18 -13.38
CA LEU A 341 8.83 -3.79 -12.10
C LEU A 341 8.13 -4.46 -10.90
N HIS A 342 8.87 -4.54 -9.80
CA HIS A 342 8.33 -4.88 -8.48
C HIS A 342 7.81 -3.64 -7.76
N GLU A 343 8.65 -2.59 -7.65
CA GLU A 343 8.39 -1.41 -6.82
C GLU A 343 9.04 -0.17 -7.43
N PHE A 344 8.37 0.98 -7.31
CA PHE A 344 8.89 2.28 -7.75
C PHE A 344 8.75 3.32 -6.65
N ARG A 345 9.89 3.77 -6.10
CA ARG A 345 9.97 4.77 -5.03
C ARG A 345 10.53 6.08 -5.50
N THR A 346 10.06 7.15 -4.87
CA THR A 346 10.48 8.53 -5.14
C THR A 346 11.24 9.18 -3.97
N GLY A 347 11.43 8.46 -2.87
CA GLY A 347 12.15 8.91 -1.67
C GLY A 347 13.63 9.19 -1.91
N GLU A 348 14.26 9.94 -1.01
CA GLU A 348 15.67 10.32 -1.12
C GLU A 348 16.59 9.10 -1.19
N MET A 349 16.39 8.08 -0.33
CA MET A 349 17.22 6.88 -0.31
C MET A 349 17.22 6.12 -1.65
N SER A 350 16.09 6.14 -2.35
CA SER A 350 15.98 5.52 -3.66
C SER A 350 16.59 6.40 -4.77
N ARG A 351 16.43 7.72 -4.71
CA ARG A 351 17.00 8.67 -5.68
C ARG A 351 18.54 8.74 -5.59
N THR A 352 19.10 8.66 -4.38
CA THR A 352 20.56 8.66 -4.16
C THR A 352 21.21 7.31 -4.47
N GLY A 353 20.41 6.27 -4.72
CA GLY A 353 20.92 4.92 -4.99
C GLY A 353 21.43 4.18 -3.74
N GLU A 354 21.02 4.61 -2.54
CA GLU A 354 21.23 3.84 -1.31
C GLU A 354 20.42 2.53 -1.32
N LEU A 355 19.27 2.56 -1.99
CA LEU A 355 18.38 1.42 -2.20
C LEU A 355 18.00 1.30 -3.69
N PRO A 356 17.75 0.10 -4.22
CA PRO A 356 17.54 -0.12 -5.66
C PRO A 356 16.13 0.23 -6.17
N PHE A 357 15.26 0.84 -5.36
CA PHE A 357 13.81 0.92 -5.58
C PHE A 357 13.31 2.06 -6.51
N ALA A 358 14.17 2.65 -7.34
CA ALA A 358 13.77 3.71 -8.27
C ALA A 358 14.12 3.43 -9.77
N PRO A 359 13.46 2.51 -10.47
CA PRO A 359 12.61 1.36 -10.10
C PRO A 359 13.39 0.10 -9.75
N TYR A 360 12.74 -0.87 -9.08
CA TYR A 360 13.29 -2.18 -8.76
C TYR A 360 12.48 -3.30 -9.46
N TYR A 361 13.16 -4.34 -9.95
CA TYR A 361 12.56 -5.39 -10.78
C TYR A 361 12.62 -6.79 -10.15
N GLY A 362 12.92 -6.89 -8.88
CA GLY A 362 12.97 -8.16 -8.15
C GLY A 362 11.59 -8.79 -7.91
N SER A 363 10.86 -9.06 -8.98
CA SER A 363 9.57 -9.75 -8.99
C SER A 363 9.53 -10.72 -10.17
N ILE A 364 9.26 -12.00 -9.89
CA ILE A 364 9.18 -13.04 -10.89
C ILE A 364 7.77 -13.18 -11.46
N ASP A 365 6.77 -12.71 -10.72
CA ASP A 365 5.34 -12.87 -10.98
C ASP A 365 4.70 -11.67 -11.70
N SER A 366 5.23 -10.45 -11.54
CA SER A 366 4.66 -9.25 -12.15
C SER A 366 4.58 -9.33 -13.68
N THR A 367 5.60 -9.90 -14.33
CA THR A 367 5.64 -9.99 -15.81
C THR A 367 4.56 -10.90 -16.38
N PRO A 368 4.41 -12.17 -15.95
CA PRO A 368 3.30 -12.99 -16.45
C PRO A 368 1.92 -12.48 -15.98
N LEU A 369 1.78 -11.90 -14.78
CA LEU A 369 0.52 -11.29 -14.34
C LEU A 369 0.12 -10.10 -15.21
N TRP A 370 1.08 -9.28 -15.69
CA TRP A 370 0.79 -8.19 -16.62
C TRP A 370 0.22 -8.69 -17.95
N LEU A 371 0.74 -9.80 -18.49
CA LEU A 371 0.20 -10.44 -19.69
C LEU A 371 -1.19 -11.02 -19.47
N ILE A 372 -1.44 -11.63 -18.30
CA ILE A 372 -2.76 -12.11 -17.90
C ILE A 372 -3.75 -10.94 -17.85
N LEU A 373 -3.37 -9.83 -17.19
CA LEU A 373 -4.23 -8.67 -17.07
C LEU A 373 -4.55 -8.05 -18.44
N LEU A 374 -3.59 -8.00 -19.37
CA LEU A 374 -3.84 -7.51 -20.74
C LEU A 374 -4.93 -8.36 -21.43
N GLY A 375 -4.82 -9.69 -21.33
CA GLY A 375 -5.82 -10.60 -21.88
C GLY A 375 -7.18 -10.47 -21.22
N GLU A 376 -7.22 -10.38 -19.89
CA GLU A 376 -8.44 -10.23 -19.10
C GLU A 376 -9.13 -8.88 -19.39
N THR A 377 -8.35 -7.79 -19.43
CA THR A 377 -8.88 -6.45 -19.76
C THR A 377 -9.53 -6.44 -21.14
N HIS A 378 -8.90 -7.09 -22.12
CA HIS A 378 -9.49 -7.21 -23.45
C HIS A 378 -10.78 -8.07 -23.42
N ASP A 379 -10.81 -9.16 -22.66
CA ASP A 379 -12.00 -10.02 -22.56
C ASP A 379 -13.21 -9.24 -21.98
N TRP A 380 -12.98 -8.28 -21.06
CA TRP A 380 -14.02 -7.45 -20.45
C TRP A 380 -14.40 -6.21 -21.28
N THR A 381 -13.45 -5.59 -21.97
CA THR A 381 -13.65 -4.30 -22.63
C THR A 381 -13.80 -4.39 -24.15
N GLY A 382 -13.23 -5.42 -24.77
CA GLY A 382 -13.12 -5.52 -26.22
C GLY A 382 -12.21 -4.48 -26.85
N ASP A 383 -11.34 -3.80 -26.07
CA ASP A 383 -10.48 -2.70 -26.57
C ASP A 383 -9.26 -3.24 -27.34
N ASP A 384 -9.46 -3.45 -28.64
CA ASP A 384 -8.36 -3.83 -29.57
C ASP A 384 -7.30 -2.70 -29.65
N GLY A 385 -7.68 -1.43 -29.46
CA GLY A 385 -6.74 -0.30 -29.48
C GLY A 385 -5.76 -0.32 -28.32
N LEU A 386 -6.20 -0.72 -27.11
CA LEU A 386 -5.30 -0.95 -25.96
C LEU A 386 -4.29 -2.06 -26.27
N VAL A 387 -4.78 -3.19 -26.82
CA VAL A 387 -3.92 -4.31 -27.21
C VAL A 387 -2.89 -3.85 -28.25
N ASP A 388 -3.29 -3.09 -29.26
CA ASP A 388 -2.37 -2.56 -30.29
C ASP A 388 -1.27 -1.68 -29.70
N ARG A 389 -1.63 -0.78 -28.78
CA ARG A 389 -0.65 0.10 -28.11
C ARG A 389 0.34 -0.67 -27.26
N LEU A 390 -0.11 -1.71 -26.55
CA LEU A 390 0.70 -2.48 -25.60
C LEU A 390 1.34 -3.73 -26.20
N TRP A 391 1.07 -4.03 -27.48
CA TRP A 391 1.59 -5.25 -28.12
C TRP A 391 3.13 -5.36 -28.10
N PRO A 392 3.90 -4.29 -28.37
CA PRO A 392 5.36 -4.36 -28.26
C PRO A 392 5.83 -4.74 -26.86
N ASN A 393 5.15 -4.25 -25.82
CA ASN A 393 5.44 -4.59 -24.41
C ASN A 393 5.10 -6.07 -24.12
N ALA A 394 4.00 -6.57 -24.69
CA ALA A 394 3.60 -7.97 -24.54
C ALA A 394 4.64 -8.92 -25.18
N LEU A 395 5.15 -8.58 -26.36
CA LEU A 395 6.22 -9.35 -27.01
C LEU A 395 7.52 -9.32 -26.21
N ALA A 396 7.90 -8.16 -25.64
CA ALA A 396 9.07 -8.04 -24.79
C ALA A 396 8.92 -8.85 -23.49
N ALA A 397 7.72 -8.86 -22.89
CA ALA A 397 7.43 -9.67 -21.71
C ALA A 397 7.50 -11.19 -21.99
N LEU A 398 7.00 -11.63 -23.14
CA LEU A 398 7.14 -13.03 -23.59
C LEU A 398 8.61 -13.40 -23.81
N GLU A 399 9.41 -12.51 -24.45
CA GLU A 399 10.84 -12.72 -24.65
C GLU A 399 11.57 -12.81 -23.31
N TRP A 400 11.16 -11.98 -22.31
CA TRP A 400 11.72 -12.09 -20.97
C TRP A 400 11.43 -13.45 -20.33
N ILE A 401 10.19 -13.95 -20.41
CA ILE A 401 9.81 -15.29 -19.91
C ILE A 401 10.69 -16.38 -20.52
N ASP A 402 10.85 -16.36 -21.84
CA ASP A 402 11.53 -17.43 -22.59
C ASP A 402 13.06 -17.38 -22.47
N ARG A 403 13.64 -16.19 -22.25
CA ARG A 403 15.09 -15.98 -22.32
C ARG A 403 15.77 -15.72 -20.98
N TRP A 404 15.07 -15.01 -20.09
CA TRP A 404 15.63 -14.56 -18.83
C TRP A 404 14.97 -15.22 -17.62
N GLY A 405 13.69 -15.54 -17.74
CA GLY A 405 12.92 -16.22 -16.71
C GLY A 405 13.31 -17.70 -16.59
N ASP A 406 13.46 -18.41 -17.70
CA ASP A 406 14.01 -19.78 -17.77
C ASP A 406 15.53 -19.69 -17.83
N ARG A 407 16.20 -19.85 -16.68
CA ARG A 407 17.63 -19.56 -16.52
C ARG A 407 18.54 -20.72 -16.99
N ASP A 408 18.07 -21.95 -16.89
CA ASP A 408 18.84 -23.18 -17.21
C ASP A 408 18.28 -23.94 -18.40
N GLY A 409 17.21 -23.45 -19.04
CA GLY A 409 16.61 -24.03 -20.23
C GLY A 409 15.72 -25.23 -19.94
N ASP A 410 15.27 -25.40 -18.71
CA ASP A 410 14.39 -26.49 -18.31
C ASP A 410 12.89 -26.19 -18.52
N GLY A 411 12.54 -25.01 -18.99
CA GLY A 411 11.19 -24.58 -19.31
C GLY A 411 10.40 -24.05 -18.10
N PHE A 412 10.99 -23.93 -16.91
CA PHE A 412 10.38 -23.29 -15.75
C PHE A 412 10.94 -21.89 -15.52
N VAL A 413 10.07 -20.96 -15.18
CA VAL A 413 10.47 -19.59 -14.81
C VAL A 413 10.88 -19.57 -13.36
N GLU A 414 12.09 -19.06 -13.10
CA GLU A 414 12.73 -19.09 -11.79
C GLU A 414 13.48 -17.80 -11.48
N TYR A 415 13.71 -17.52 -10.20
CA TYR A 415 14.41 -16.33 -9.76
C TYR A 415 15.64 -16.64 -8.91
N GLU A 416 16.59 -15.73 -9.02
CA GLU A 416 17.74 -15.61 -8.15
C GLU A 416 18.08 -14.12 -8.01
N ARG A 417 18.20 -13.64 -6.76
CA ARG A 417 18.53 -12.26 -6.47
C ARG A 417 19.95 -11.91 -6.94
N ARG A 418 20.09 -10.79 -7.67
CA ARG A 418 21.39 -10.21 -8.05
C ARG A 418 21.71 -8.95 -7.25
N ALA A 419 20.69 -8.15 -6.90
CA ALA A 419 20.82 -6.97 -6.07
C ALA A 419 21.16 -7.38 -4.63
N GLU A 420 22.28 -6.94 -4.08
CA GLU A 420 22.73 -7.32 -2.74
C GLU A 420 21.70 -6.94 -1.66
N THR A 421 21.09 -5.74 -1.79
CA THR A 421 20.05 -5.20 -0.90
C THR A 421 18.62 -5.50 -1.38
N GLY A 422 18.46 -6.25 -2.47
CA GLY A 422 17.16 -6.63 -3.03
C GLY A 422 16.47 -7.75 -2.24
N LEU A 423 15.25 -8.09 -2.65
CA LEU A 423 14.43 -9.14 -2.04
C LEU A 423 15.05 -10.53 -2.25
N ARG A 424 15.10 -11.32 -1.18
CA ARG A 424 15.57 -12.71 -1.24
C ARG A 424 14.59 -13.58 -2.04
N ASN A 425 13.31 -13.46 -1.75
CA ASN A 425 12.23 -14.12 -2.47
C ASN A 425 11.51 -13.10 -3.36
N GLN A 426 11.17 -13.46 -4.59
CA GLN A 426 10.69 -12.55 -5.62
C GLN A 426 9.28 -12.92 -6.15
N GLY A 427 8.57 -13.82 -5.48
CA GLY A 427 7.15 -14.10 -5.70
C GLY A 427 6.26 -13.32 -4.74
N TRP A 428 4.95 -13.61 -4.70
CA TRP A 428 4.03 -12.90 -3.81
C TRP A 428 4.33 -13.14 -2.32
N LYS A 429 4.85 -14.32 -1.97
CA LYS A 429 5.38 -14.61 -0.64
C LYS A 429 6.86 -14.17 -0.56
N ASP A 430 7.10 -12.86 -0.53
CA ASP A 430 8.42 -12.26 -0.68
C ASP A 430 9.22 -12.11 0.63
N SER A 431 8.65 -12.47 1.79
CA SER A 431 9.41 -12.51 3.05
C SER A 431 10.59 -13.50 2.97
N SER A 432 11.69 -13.16 3.62
CA SER A 432 12.95 -13.91 3.52
C SER A 432 12.86 -15.36 4.00
N ASP A 433 11.80 -15.70 4.76
CA ASP A 433 11.56 -17.00 5.38
C ASP A 433 10.42 -17.81 4.75
N SER A 434 9.84 -17.35 3.64
CA SER A 434 8.59 -17.87 3.11
C SER A 434 8.73 -19.18 2.32
N ILE A 435 9.84 -19.40 1.63
CA ILE A 435 10.03 -20.60 0.79
C ILE A 435 10.93 -21.57 1.52
N ARG A 436 10.32 -22.60 2.12
CA ARG A 436 11.01 -23.56 2.98
C ARG A 436 10.50 -24.97 2.81
N TRP A 437 11.36 -25.91 3.10
CA TRP A 437 11.06 -27.32 3.20
C TRP A 437 10.21 -27.66 4.44
N LEU A 438 9.58 -28.83 4.43
CA LEU A 438 8.80 -29.32 5.56
C LEU A 438 9.63 -29.42 6.86
N ASP A 439 10.93 -29.65 6.78
CA ASP A 439 11.86 -29.67 7.92
C ASP A 439 12.22 -28.26 8.45
N GLY A 440 11.71 -27.19 7.82
CA GLY A 440 11.94 -25.79 8.16
C GLY A 440 13.18 -25.16 7.52
N THR A 441 13.99 -25.91 6.79
CA THR A 441 15.13 -25.35 6.04
C THR A 441 14.65 -24.50 4.85
N LEU A 442 15.40 -23.45 4.52
CA LEU A 442 15.04 -22.56 3.42
C LEU A 442 15.46 -23.18 2.07
N ALA A 443 14.59 -23.06 1.08
CA ALA A 443 14.91 -23.45 -0.29
C ALA A 443 16.09 -22.63 -0.84
N GLU A 444 16.96 -23.29 -1.60
CA GLU A 444 18.11 -22.67 -2.26
C GLU A 444 17.72 -22.17 -3.65
N THR A 445 18.25 -20.99 -4.01
CA THR A 445 18.04 -20.39 -5.34
C THR A 445 18.92 -21.06 -6.40
N PRO A 446 18.53 -20.97 -7.71
CA PRO A 446 17.32 -20.36 -8.24
C PRO A 446 16.06 -21.15 -7.88
N ILE A 447 14.93 -20.43 -7.66
CA ILE A 447 13.67 -21.04 -7.22
C ILE A 447 12.58 -20.84 -8.28
N ALA A 448 11.93 -21.94 -8.68
CA ALA A 448 10.76 -21.93 -9.54
C ALA A 448 9.49 -22.12 -8.68
N LEU A 449 8.71 -21.05 -8.51
CA LEU A 449 7.46 -21.07 -7.72
C LEU A 449 6.33 -21.73 -8.51
N ALA A 450 5.47 -22.50 -7.83
CA ALA A 450 4.37 -23.23 -8.46
C ALA A 450 3.35 -22.27 -9.11
N GLU A 451 2.95 -21.22 -8.40
CA GLU A 451 2.00 -20.23 -8.92
C GLU A 451 2.52 -19.48 -10.14
N VAL A 452 3.83 -19.19 -10.20
CA VAL A 452 4.43 -18.48 -11.34
C VAL A 452 4.37 -19.32 -12.61
N GLN A 453 4.60 -20.65 -12.51
CA GLN A 453 4.40 -21.54 -13.66
C GLN A 453 2.96 -21.50 -14.16
N GLY A 454 2.00 -21.45 -13.22
CA GLY A 454 0.60 -21.26 -13.55
C GLY A 454 0.35 -19.94 -14.28
N TYR A 455 0.93 -18.84 -13.81
CA TYR A 455 0.78 -17.53 -14.46
C TYR A 455 1.40 -17.52 -15.86
N VAL A 456 2.56 -18.10 -16.05
CA VAL A 456 3.18 -18.23 -17.38
C VAL A 456 2.30 -19.05 -18.34
N PHE A 457 1.71 -20.14 -17.85
CA PHE A 457 0.77 -20.96 -18.62
C PHE A 457 -0.45 -20.13 -19.08
N ASP A 458 -1.14 -19.44 -18.16
CA ASP A 458 -2.33 -18.65 -18.50
C ASP A 458 -1.97 -17.44 -19.38
N ALA A 459 -0.85 -16.76 -19.10
CA ALA A 459 -0.33 -15.67 -19.93
C ALA A 459 -0.14 -16.09 -21.39
N LYS A 460 0.57 -17.20 -21.63
CA LYS A 460 0.80 -17.73 -23.00
C LYS A 460 -0.53 -18.05 -23.69
N ARG A 461 -1.49 -18.66 -23.00
CA ARG A 461 -2.83 -18.99 -23.53
C ARG A 461 -3.63 -17.72 -23.90
N ARG A 462 -3.61 -16.69 -23.05
CA ARG A 462 -4.33 -15.45 -23.30
C ARG A 462 -3.71 -14.67 -24.45
N ILE A 463 -2.39 -14.55 -24.49
CA ILE A 463 -1.69 -13.85 -25.57
C ILE A 463 -1.82 -14.63 -26.88
N ALA A 464 -1.87 -15.96 -26.88
CA ALA A 464 -2.17 -16.76 -28.08
C ALA A 464 -3.56 -16.39 -28.69
N ARG A 465 -4.58 -16.18 -27.84
CA ARG A 465 -5.89 -15.72 -28.32
C ARG A 465 -5.82 -14.32 -28.95
N LEU A 466 -5.13 -13.38 -28.31
CA LEU A 466 -4.93 -12.03 -28.85
C LEU A 466 -4.13 -12.06 -30.15
N ALA A 467 -3.08 -12.88 -30.25
CA ALA A 467 -2.30 -13.07 -31.46
C ALA A 467 -3.16 -13.59 -32.64
N ARG A 468 -4.07 -14.54 -32.39
CA ARG A 468 -5.02 -15.01 -33.42
C ARG A 468 -5.94 -13.90 -33.90
N ARG A 469 -6.48 -13.08 -33.02
CA ARG A 469 -7.31 -11.92 -33.40
C ARG A 469 -6.53 -10.93 -34.26
N ARG A 470 -5.25 -10.76 -34.01
CA ARG A 470 -4.33 -9.90 -34.77
C ARG A 470 -3.85 -10.54 -36.10
N GLY A 471 -4.23 -11.79 -36.37
CA GLY A 471 -3.78 -12.52 -37.57
C GLY A 471 -2.37 -13.12 -37.45
N GLU A 472 -1.78 -13.14 -36.28
CA GLU A 472 -0.44 -13.67 -35.98
C GLU A 472 -0.49 -15.17 -35.60
N ALA A 473 -1.05 -16.00 -36.50
CA ALA A 473 -1.34 -17.41 -36.24
C ALA A 473 -0.09 -18.21 -35.82
N GLY A 474 1.07 -17.95 -36.45
CA GLY A 474 2.32 -18.66 -36.10
C GLY A 474 2.76 -18.39 -34.66
N LEU A 475 2.63 -17.16 -34.17
CA LEU A 475 2.88 -16.81 -32.76
C LEU A 475 1.88 -17.54 -31.84
N ALA A 476 0.61 -17.51 -32.18
CA ALA A 476 -0.45 -18.14 -31.38
C ALA A 476 -0.22 -19.66 -31.23
N ASP A 477 0.09 -20.35 -32.31
CA ASP A 477 0.33 -21.79 -32.29
C ASP A 477 1.59 -22.15 -31.49
N ARG A 478 2.64 -21.33 -31.56
CA ARG A 478 3.85 -21.49 -30.74
C ARG A 478 3.50 -21.37 -29.26
N LEU A 479 2.80 -20.31 -28.86
CA LEU A 479 2.44 -20.06 -27.46
C LEU A 479 1.53 -21.15 -26.87
N ASP A 480 0.55 -21.65 -27.63
CA ASP A 480 -0.30 -22.77 -27.20
C ASP A 480 0.47 -24.07 -27.03
N ASN A 481 1.45 -24.35 -27.92
CA ASN A 481 2.30 -25.50 -27.76
C ASN A 481 3.21 -25.40 -26.53
N GLU A 482 3.84 -24.24 -26.31
CA GLU A 482 4.68 -23.97 -25.14
C GLU A 482 3.87 -24.10 -23.83
N ALA A 483 2.65 -23.53 -23.77
CA ALA A 483 1.76 -23.69 -22.63
C ALA A 483 1.42 -25.17 -22.37
N SER A 484 1.15 -25.94 -23.43
CA SER A 484 0.83 -27.36 -23.32
C SER A 484 2.03 -28.19 -22.84
N VAL A 485 3.25 -27.84 -23.27
CA VAL A 485 4.49 -28.44 -22.76
C VAL A 485 4.68 -28.13 -21.28
N LEU A 486 4.54 -26.85 -20.90
CA LEU A 486 4.66 -26.41 -19.50
C LEU A 486 3.67 -27.14 -18.59
N GLN A 487 2.41 -27.28 -19.00
CA GLN A 487 1.39 -28.00 -18.23
C GLN A 487 1.77 -29.46 -17.95
N ARG A 488 2.29 -30.18 -18.95
CA ARG A 488 2.75 -31.57 -18.75
C ARG A 488 3.92 -31.64 -17.78
N ARG A 489 4.93 -30.79 -18.00
CA ARG A 489 6.11 -30.73 -17.12
C ARG A 489 5.75 -30.33 -15.69
N PHE A 490 4.81 -29.39 -15.52
CA PHE A 490 4.31 -29.00 -14.20
C PHE A 490 3.71 -30.22 -13.47
N ALA A 491 2.87 -31.01 -14.12
CA ALA A 491 2.29 -32.22 -13.53
C ALA A 491 3.34 -33.28 -13.18
N GLU A 492 4.46 -33.34 -13.92
CA GLU A 492 5.55 -34.28 -13.67
C GLU A 492 6.45 -33.88 -12.50
N HIS A 493 6.72 -32.55 -12.32
CA HIS A 493 7.74 -32.06 -11.39
C HIS A 493 7.16 -31.46 -10.10
N PHE A 494 5.96 -30.83 -10.13
CA PHE A 494 5.38 -30.14 -8.98
C PHE A 494 4.38 -30.98 -8.20
N ARG A 495 3.94 -32.13 -8.71
CA ARG A 495 3.02 -33.00 -8.01
C ARG A 495 3.74 -33.85 -6.97
N LEU A 496 3.31 -33.73 -5.71
CA LEU A 496 3.80 -34.54 -4.60
C LEU A 496 3.16 -35.95 -4.60
N PRO A 497 3.74 -36.92 -3.87
CA PRO A 497 3.22 -38.31 -3.83
C PRO A 497 1.77 -38.45 -3.35
N ASP A 498 1.31 -37.52 -2.49
CA ASP A 498 -0.06 -37.46 -1.99
C ASP A 498 -1.05 -36.80 -2.97
N GLY A 499 -0.56 -36.31 -4.11
CA GLY A 499 -1.32 -35.63 -5.14
C GLY A 499 -1.47 -34.12 -4.94
N SER A 500 -0.96 -33.55 -3.83
CA SER A 500 -0.87 -32.10 -3.64
C SER A 500 0.21 -31.48 -4.53
N ILE A 501 0.28 -30.15 -4.55
CA ILE A 501 1.28 -29.39 -5.34
C ILE A 501 2.37 -28.87 -4.41
N ALA A 502 3.63 -29.13 -4.79
CA ALA A 502 4.82 -28.56 -4.15
C ALA A 502 4.78 -27.03 -4.21
N MET A 503 5.29 -26.37 -3.19
CA MET A 503 5.36 -24.91 -3.14
C MET A 503 6.25 -24.34 -4.25
N ALA A 504 7.38 -25.02 -4.54
CA ALA A 504 8.36 -24.60 -5.52
C ALA A 504 9.24 -25.79 -5.95
N LEU A 505 10.09 -25.57 -6.96
CA LEU A 505 11.32 -26.34 -7.17
C LEU A 505 12.50 -25.49 -6.69
N ASP A 506 13.44 -26.09 -5.95
CA ASP A 506 14.67 -25.44 -5.51
C ASP A 506 15.74 -25.42 -6.62
N GLY A 507 16.92 -24.86 -6.34
CA GLY A 507 18.04 -24.77 -7.30
C GLY A 507 18.57 -26.11 -7.81
N ALA A 508 18.26 -27.21 -7.14
CA ALA A 508 18.55 -28.57 -7.60
C ALA A 508 17.33 -29.25 -8.25
N LYS A 509 16.27 -28.49 -8.53
CA LYS A 509 14.97 -28.93 -9.08
C LYS A 509 14.26 -29.98 -8.23
N ARG A 510 14.50 -29.97 -6.93
CA ARG A 510 13.78 -30.80 -5.96
C ARG A 510 12.46 -30.10 -5.57
N ALA A 511 11.38 -30.86 -5.51
CA ALA A 511 10.07 -30.35 -5.13
C ALA A 511 10.03 -30.01 -3.64
N VAL A 512 9.83 -28.72 -3.31
CA VAL A 512 9.67 -28.23 -1.93
C VAL A 512 8.32 -28.69 -1.40
N ASP A 513 8.36 -29.65 -0.48
CA ASP A 513 7.23 -30.48 -0.04
C ASP A 513 6.26 -29.81 0.95
N THR A 514 6.43 -28.53 1.22
CA THR A 514 5.55 -27.74 2.08
C THR A 514 4.22 -27.45 1.38
N ILE A 515 3.12 -27.71 2.07
CA ILE A 515 1.76 -27.40 1.59
C ILE A 515 1.41 -25.97 1.92
N GLY A 516 1.07 -25.22 0.90
CA GLY A 516 0.69 -23.81 1.01
C GLY A 516 -0.40 -23.40 0.02
N SER A 517 -0.86 -22.17 0.18
CA SER A 517 -1.90 -21.59 -0.68
C SER A 517 -1.52 -21.44 -2.16
N ASN A 518 -0.24 -21.53 -2.51
CA ASN A 518 0.29 -21.49 -3.88
C ASN A 518 -0.45 -22.43 -4.84
N ALA A 519 -0.90 -23.60 -4.35
CA ALA A 519 -1.69 -24.56 -5.11
C ALA A 519 -3.04 -23.99 -5.59
N GLY A 520 -3.65 -23.03 -4.84
CA GLY A 520 -4.87 -22.33 -5.22
C GLY A 520 -4.67 -21.46 -6.47
N HIS A 521 -3.52 -20.80 -6.59
CA HIS A 521 -3.15 -20.05 -7.78
C HIS A 521 -2.89 -20.95 -8.99
N ALA A 522 -2.34 -22.15 -8.78
CA ALA A 522 -2.19 -23.15 -9.84
C ALA A 522 -3.55 -23.62 -10.37
N LEU A 523 -4.57 -23.79 -9.51
CA LEU A 523 -5.94 -24.03 -9.96
C LEU A 523 -6.49 -22.81 -10.71
N TRP A 524 -6.32 -21.61 -10.18
CA TRP A 524 -6.85 -20.38 -10.81
C TRP A 524 -6.31 -20.18 -12.23
N SER A 525 -5.03 -20.42 -12.45
CA SER A 525 -4.41 -20.30 -13.77
C SER A 525 -4.88 -21.39 -14.76
N GLY A 526 -5.36 -22.55 -14.26
CA GLY A 526 -5.74 -23.68 -15.08
C GLY A 526 -4.61 -24.59 -15.51
N ILE A 527 -3.40 -24.44 -14.92
CA ILE A 527 -2.25 -25.31 -15.25
C ILE A 527 -2.41 -26.74 -14.72
N VAL A 528 -3.18 -26.92 -13.63
CA VAL A 528 -3.45 -28.24 -13.06
C VAL A 528 -4.31 -29.05 -14.03
N GLN A 529 -3.89 -30.27 -14.37
CA GLN A 529 -4.67 -31.17 -15.21
C GLN A 529 -5.93 -31.63 -14.45
N ALA A 530 -7.05 -31.79 -15.16
CA ALA A 530 -8.37 -32.04 -14.55
C ALA A 530 -8.39 -33.28 -13.63
N GLU A 531 -7.66 -34.35 -14.00
CA GLU A 531 -7.51 -35.58 -13.21
C GLU A 531 -6.77 -35.38 -11.88
N HIS A 532 -5.97 -34.32 -11.74
CA HIS A 532 -5.21 -34.03 -10.52
C HIS A 532 -5.91 -33.00 -9.62
N ALA A 533 -6.84 -32.23 -10.15
CA ALA A 533 -7.54 -31.18 -9.42
C ALA A 533 -8.26 -31.66 -8.15
N PRO A 534 -8.88 -32.88 -8.07
CA PRO A 534 -9.52 -33.33 -6.84
C PRO A 534 -8.58 -33.44 -5.64
N ALA A 535 -7.35 -33.92 -5.83
CA ALA A 535 -6.36 -34.03 -4.74
C ALA A 535 -5.91 -32.65 -4.27
N VAL A 536 -5.68 -31.71 -5.19
CA VAL A 536 -5.33 -30.32 -4.88
C VAL A 536 -6.47 -29.62 -4.12
N ALA A 537 -7.70 -29.77 -4.56
CA ALA A 537 -8.88 -29.22 -3.90
C ALA A 537 -9.06 -29.79 -2.48
N ALA A 538 -8.83 -31.10 -2.30
CA ALA A 538 -8.89 -31.74 -0.98
C ALA A 538 -7.82 -31.19 -0.02
N ALA A 539 -6.61 -30.96 -0.49
CA ALA A 539 -5.52 -30.36 0.29
C ALA A 539 -5.88 -28.94 0.73
N LEU A 540 -6.35 -28.07 -0.20
CA LEU A 540 -6.77 -26.69 0.09
C LEU A 540 -7.98 -26.61 1.00
N GLY A 541 -8.95 -27.53 0.87
CA GLY A 541 -10.16 -27.62 1.71
C GLY A 541 -9.93 -28.28 3.07
N SER A 542 -8.71 -28.72 3.39
CA SER A 542 -8.42 -29.37 4.68
C SER A 542 -8.52 -28.40 5.85
N SER A 543 -8.77 -28.92 7.06
CA SER A 543 -8.79 -28.11 8.29
C SER A 543 -7.42 -27.50 8.63
N ALA A 544 -6.33 -28.04 8.09
CA ALA A 544 -5.01 -27.47 8.21
C ALA A 544 -4.88 -26.18 7.37
N MET A 545 -5.54 -26.09 6.22
CA MET A 545 -5.49 -24.93 5.34
C MET A 545 -6.62 -23.92 5.57
N VAL A 546 -7.84 -24.37 5.86
CA VAL A 546 -9.00 -23.49 6.11
C VAL A 546 -9.01 -22.99 7.55
N SER A 547 -9.01 -21.67 7.75
CA SER A 547 -8.94 -21.04 9.07
C SER A 547 -10.32 -20.69 9.67
N GLY A 548 -11.37 -20.65 8.85
CA GLY A 548 -12.66 -20.02 9.16
C GLY A 548 -12.76 -18.56 8.71
N TRP A 549 -11.63 -17.89 8.48
CA TRP A 549 -11.53 -16.52 7.95
C TRP A 549 -10.97 -16.47 6.52
N GLY A 550 -10.63 -17.61 5.96
CA GLY A 550 -10.02 -17.78 4.65
C GLY A 550 -8.95 -18.85 4.65
N LEU A 551 -8.10 -18.84 3.61
CA LEU A 551 -7.05 -19.81 3.38
C LEU A 551 -5.76 -19.39 4.07
N ARG A 552 -5.12 -20.29 4.83
CA ARG A 552 -3.79 -20.06 5.40
C ARG A 552 -2.72 -20.12 4.32
N THR A 553 -1.68 -19.31 4.46
CA THR A 553 -0.50 -19.34 3.57
C THR A 553 0.32 -20.61 3.70
N PHE A 554 0.28 -21.25 4.89
CA PHE A 554 0.90 -22.56 5.21
C PHE A 554 -0.10 -23.42 5.98
N ALA A 555 -0.03 -24.74 5.77
CA ALA A 555 -0.85 -25.69 6.52
C ALA A 555 -0.49 -25.69 8.00
N ALA A 556 -1.51 -25.65 8.86
CA ALA A 556 -1.34 -25.46 10.32
C ALA A 556 -0.73 -26.68 11.04
N ASP A 557 -0.69 -27.84 10.42
CA ASP A 557 -0.10 -29.07 10.92
C ASP A 557 1.38 -29.25 10.54
N GLN A 558 1.97 -28.26 9.84
CA GLN A 558 3.37 -28.31 9.40
C GLN A 558 4.30 -27.57 10.36
N PRO A 559 5.57 -28.08 10.57
CA PRO A 559 6.52 -27.48 11.51
C PRO A 559 6.86 -26.01 11.26
N GLY A 560 6.76 -25.54 10.01
CA GLY A 560 7.02 -24.15 9.62
C GLY A 560 5.87 -23.18 9.83
N TYR A 561 4.71 -23.66 10.29
CA TYR A 561 3.52 -22.84 10.49
C TYR A 561 3.70 -21.82 11.62
N ASN A 562 3.38 -20.56 11.32
CA ASN A 562 3.32 -19.48 12.31
C ASN A 562 2.09 -18.59 12.02
N PRO A 563 1.04 -18.61 12.87
CA PRO A 563 -0.22 -17.89 12.61
C PRO A 563 -0.08 -16.37 12.56
N ILE A 564 1.03 -15.83 13.03
CA ILE A 564 1.37 -14.40 12.97
C ILE A 564 2.56 -14.12 12.02
N GLY A 565 3.06 -15.15 11.34
CA GLY A 565 4.15 -15.03 10.37
C GLY A 565 3.63 -14.47 9.05
N TYR A 566 4.30 -13.44 8.53
CA TYR A 566 3.84 -12.63 7.39
C TYR A 566 3.37 -13.46 6.18
N HIS A 567 4.13 -14.52 5.78
CA HIS A 567 3.75 -15.45 4.70
C HIS A 567 3.80 -16.92 5.13
N THR A 568 3.85 -17.21 6.44
CA THR A 568 4.07 -18.57 6.95
C THR A 568 2.92 -19.10 7.82
N GLY A 569 1.72 -18.53 7.66
CA GLY A 569 0.53 -19.01 8.39
C GLY A 569 -0.64 -18.03 8.45
N THR A 570 -0.41 -16.74 8.19
CA THR A 570 -1.46 -15.71 8.08
C THR A 570 -2.42 -15.99 6.93
N VAL A 571 -3.60 -15.36 7.00
CA VAL A 571 -4.62 -15.37 5.94
C VAL A 571 -4.55 -14.06 5.17
N TRP A 572 -4.52 -14.16 3.85
CA TRP A 572 -4.50 -13.01 2.96
C TRP A 572 -5.77 -12.99 2.09
N PRO A 573 -6.52 -11.88 2.07
CA PRO A 573 -7.76 -11.82 1.29
C PRO A 573 -7.58 -12.09 -0.20
N HIS A 574 -6.55 -11.49 -0.83
CA HIS A 574 -6.30 -11.69 -2.27
C HIS A 574 -5.95 -13.15 -2.61
N ASP A 575 -5.12 -13.81 -1.80
CA ASP A 575 -4.71 -15.21 -1.92
C ASP A 575 -5.92 -16.15 -1.78
N THR A 576 -6.75 -15.89 -0.75
CA THR A 576 -8.00 -16.63 -0.52
C THR A 576 -8.97 -16.47 -1.69
N ALA A 577 -9.14 -15.24 -2.22
CA ALA A 577 -10.04 -14.98 -3.35
C ALA A 577 -9.57 -15.69 -4.63
N ILE A 578 -8.26 -15.66 -4.91
CA ILE A 578 -7.66 -16.36 -6.07
C ILE A 578 -7.85 -17.88 -5.92
N ALA A 579 -7.62 -18.43 -4.72
CA ALA A 579 -7.83 -19.86 -4.46
C ALA A 579 -9.30 -20.26 -4.61
N ALA A 580 -10.25 -19.45 -4.12
CA ALA A 580 -11.68 -19.67 -4.28
C ALA A 580 -12.09 -19.66 -5.77
N ALA A 581 -11.58 -18.70 -6.54
CA ALA A 581 -11.80 -18.63 -7.98
C ALA A 581 -11.21 -19.87 -8.70
N GLY A 582 -10.02 -20.33 -8.28
CA GLY A 582 -9.41 -21.55 -8.77
C GLY A 582 -10.26 -22.80 -8.52
N LEU A 583 -10.78 -22.96 -7.30
CA LEU A 583 -11.66 -24.05 -6.94
C LEU A 583 -12.95 -24.06 -7.80
N ARG A 584 -13.59 -22.89 -7.98
CA ARG A 584 -14.78 -22.75 -8.85
C ARG A 584 -14.49 -23.11 -10.30
N ARG A 585 -13.31 -22.75 -10.81
CA ARG A 585 -12.90 -23.08 -12.19
C ARG A 585 -12.94 -24.58 -12.47
N TYR A 586 -12.70 -25.40 -11.45
CA TYR A 586 -12.72 -26.86 -11.54
C TYR A 586 -14.01 -27.51 -10.98
N GLY A 587 -15.02 -26.72 -10.62
CA GLY A 587 -16.33 -27.20 -10.13
C GLY A 587 -16.35 -27.62 -8.65
N PHE A 588 -15.37 -27.20 -7.84
CA PHE A 588 -15.35 -27.45 -6.39
C PHE A 588 -16.04 -26.31 -5.64
N ASP A 589 -17.32 -26.08 -5.95
CA ASP A 589 -18.09 -24.93 -5.48
C ASP A 589 -18.24 -24.89 -3.96
N ASP A 590 -18.51 -26.04 -3.30
CA ASP A 590 -18.63 -26.10 -1.83
C ASP A 590 -17.36 -25.61 -1.12
N ALA A 591 -16.17 -26.01 -1.62
CA ALA A 591 -14.91 -25.57 -1.05
C ALA A 591 -14.65 -24.08 -1.31
N ALA A 592 -15.01 -23.58 -2.49
CA ALA A 592 -14.92 -22.16 -2.82
C ALA A 592 -15.86 -21.31 -1.96
N ASP A 593 -17.09 -21.79 -1.69
CA ASP A 593 -18.07 -21.10 -0.84
C ASP A 593 -17.61 -20.99 0.61
N ILE A 594 -16.97 -22.03 1.15
CA ILE A 594 -16.37 -21.99 2.50
C ILE A 594 -15.33 -20.88 2.59
N LEU A 595 -14.43 -20.75 1.60
CA LEU A 595 -13.41 -19.71 1.59
C LEU A 595 -14.04 -18.31 1.43
N SER A 596 -14.98 -18.15 0.50
CA SER A 596 -15.63 -16.88 0.24
C SER A 596 -16.46 -16.40 1.45
N SER A 597 -17.20 -17.30 2.09
CA SER A 597 -17.99 -17.00 3.30
C SER A 597 -17.08 -16.60 4.47
N GLY A 598 -15.93 -17.27 4.62
CA GLY A 598 -14.96 -16.90 5.66
C GLY A 598 -14.37 -15.50 5.49
N MET A 599 -14.23 -15.01 4.26
CA MET A 599 -13.78 -13.63 4.03
C MET A 599 -14.85 -12.57 4.29
N LEU A 600 -16.14 -12.94 4.19
CA LEU A 600 -17.25 -12.02 4.42
C LEU A 600 -17.74 -11.99 5.87
N ALA A 601 -17.28 -12.95 6.71
CA ALA A 601 -17.64 -13.05 8.13
C ALA A 601 -16.82 -12.10 9.01
#